data_9eb72490d2b88471628e1b9ccecd96d6
#
_entry.id   9eb72490d2b88471628e1b9ccecd96d6
#
_cell.length_a   1.000
_cell.length_b   1.000
_cell.length_c   1.000
_cell.angle_alpha   90.00
_cell.angle_beta   90.00
_cell.angle_gamma   90.00
#
_symmetry.space_group_name_H-M   'P 1'
#
loop_
_entity.id
_entity.type
_entity.pdbx_description
1 polymer ?
#
loop_
_entity_poly.entity_id
_entity_poly.type
_entity_poly.pdbx_seq_one_letter_code
_entity_poly.pdbx_strand_id
1 'polypeptide(L)'
;AASDVYKRQAGEDKLFLVAETKSGEIAATCGCTRNIGRRRTRHLAEIAISVRQDFWRMGLGRRLFQIQFDWCRQKEIEKLCLTVDTENLRALGLYLSLGFVVEGTLKQQAKMPDGSYRDLYTMGKFFR
;
A
#
# COMPACT_ATOMS: atom_id res chain seq x y z
N ALA A 1 8.59 -12.31 -16.57
CA ALA A 1 7.90 -11.44 -15.64
C ALA A 1 6.41 -11.76 -15.58
N ALA A 2 5.83 -11.67 -14.41
CA ALA A 2 4.43 -12.00 -14.22
C ALA A 2 3.51 -10.99 -14.89
N SER A 3 3.90 -9.72 -14.95
CA SER A 3 3.08 -8.69 -15.55
C SER A 3 3.97 -7.64 -16.21
N ASP A 4 3.57 -7.22 -17.38
CA ASP A 4 4.29 -6.21 -18.15
C ASP A 4 3.46 -4.94 -18.34
N VAL A 5 2.21 -4.95 -17.90
CA VAL A 5 1.29 -3.84 -18.16
C VAL A 5 0.79 -3.27 -16.83
N TYR A 6 1.06 -1.99 -16.64
CA TYR A 6 0.54 -1.25 -15.49
C TYR A 6 -0.47 -0.23 -15.99
N LYS A 7 -1.68 -0.32 -15.49
CA LYS A 7 -2.72 0.67 -15.78
C LYS A 7 -2.78 1.66 -14.63
N ARG A 8 -2.91 2.93 -14.97
CA ARG A 8 -2.92 4.02 -14.01
C ARG A 8 -4.22 4.79 -14.10
N GLN A 9 -4.80 5.10 -12.95
CA GLN A 9 -5.83 6.12 -12.83
C GLN A 9 -5.33 7.16 -11.85
N ALA A 10 -5.03 8.35 -12.36
CA ALA A 10 -4.47 9.42 -11.56
C ALA A 10 -5.46 10.57 -11.45
N GLY A 11 -5.67 11.04 -10.23
CA GLY A 11 -6.32 12.31 -9.96
C GLY A 11 -5.33 13.22 -9.28
N GLU A 12 -5.80 14.37 -8.81
CA GLU A 12 -4.94 15.29 -8.08
C GLU A 12 -4.50 14.71 -6.74
N ASP A 13 -5.39 13.98 -6.07
CA ASP A 13 -5.21 13.51 -4.71
C ASP A 13 -5.13 11.99 -4.59
N LYS A 14 -5.09 11.26 -5.70
CA LYS A 14 -5.02 9.81 -5.67
C LYS A 14 -4.35 9.25 -6.90
N LEU A 15 -3.68 8.11 -6.71
CA LEU A 15 -3.13 7.31 -7.80
C LEU A 15 -3.48 5.86 -7.57
N PHE A 16 -4.22 5.27 -8.51
CA PHE A 16 -4.57 3.86 -8.46
C PHE A 16 -3.83 3.11 -9.56
N LEU A 17 -3.10 2.06 -9.17
CA LEU A 17 -2.31 1.24 -10.08
C LEU A 17 -2.90 -0.16 -10.16
N VAL A 18 -2.93 -0.71 -11.34
CA VAL A 18 -3.32 -2.10 -11.59
C VAL A 18 -2.20 -2.75 -12.38
N ALA A 19 -1.66 -3.86 -11.86
CA ALA A 19 -0.71 -4.68 -12.58
C ALA A 19 -1.48 -5.81 -13.25
N GLU A 20 -1.34 -5.92 -14.55
CA GLU A 20 -2.10 -6.85 -15.37
C GLU A 20 -1.15 -7.73 -16.16
N THR A 21 -1.44 -9.03 -16.25
CA THR A 21 -0.67 -9.95 -17.06
C THR A 21 -0.98 -9.71 -18.56
N LYS A 22 -0.15 -10.27 -19.43
CA LYS A 22 -0.38 -10.20 -20.88
C LYS A 22 -1.70 -10.85 -21.28
N SER A 23 -2.17 -11.84 -20.52
CA SER A 23 -3.44 -12.51 -20.76
C SER A 23 -4.65 -11.75 -20.20
N GLY A 24 -4.43 -10.60 -19.56
CA GLY A 24 -5.50 -9.76 -19.03
C GLY A 24 -5.90 -10.05 -17.58
N GLU A 25 -5.16 -10.90 -16.88
CA GLU A 25 -5.44 -11.17 -15.48
C GLU A 25 -4.89 -10.05 -14.59
N ILE A 26 -5.63 -9.69 -13.56
CA ILE A 26 -5.16 -8.72 -12.58
C ILE A 26 -4.27 -9.44 -11.57
N ALA A 27 -2.98 -9.10 -11.56
CA ALA A 27 -2.00 -9.66 -10.65
C ALA A 27 -1.94 -8.91 -9.33
N ALA A 28 -2.15 -7.60 -9.36
CA ALA A 28 -2.06 -6.75 -8.16
C ALA A 28 -2.77 -5.43 -8.36
N THR A 29 -3.17 -4.83 -7.26
CA THR A 29 -3.68 -3.45 -7.22
C THR A 29 -2.95 -2.69 -6.13
N CYS A 30 -2.77 -1.39 -6.33
CA CYS A 30 -2.12 -0.53 -5.35
C CYS A 30 -2.71 0.87 -5.46
N GLY A 31 -3.40 1.31 -4.43
CA GLY A 31 -4.04 2.62 -4.39
C GLY A 31 -3.43 3.51 -3.32
N CYS A 32 -3.22 4.77 -3.65
CA CYS A 32 -2.73 5.78 -2.73
C CYS A 32 -3.65 6.98 -2.79
N THR A 33 -4.07 7.47 -1.62
CA THR A 33 -5.01 8.60 -1.52
C THR A 33 -4.49 9.59 -0.49
N ARG A 34 -4.37 10.86 -0.91
CA ARG A 34 -4.03 11.95 0.01
C ARG A 34 -5.19 12.17 0.99
N ASN A 35 -4.85 12.45 2.24
CA ASN A 35 -5.84 12.82 3.23
C ASN A 35 -6.23 14.29 3.04
N ILE A 36 -7.35 14.56 2.40
CA ILE A 36 -7.82 15.91 2.09
C ILE A 36 -8.90 16.42 3.06
N GLY A 37 -9.33 15.57 4.01
CA GLY A 37 -10.46 15.91 4.88
C GLY A 37 -10.15 17.01 5.88
N ARG A 38 -8.88 17.15 6.30
CA ARG A 38 -8.47 18.15 7.28
C ARG A 38 -7.16 18.81 6.87
N ARG A 39 -7.06 20.12 7.13
CA ARG A 39 -5.89 20.90 6.77
C ARG A 39 -4.61 20.37 7.40
N ARG A 40 -4.67 19.96 8.67
CA ARG A 40 -3.50 19.49 9.43
C ARG A 40 -2.99 18.14 9.01
N THR A 41 -3.75 17.37 8.25
CA THR A 41 -3.39 16.03 7.82
C THR A 41 -3.25 15.90 6.31
N ARG A 42 -3.25 17.02 5.59
CA ARG A 42 -3.09 17.01 4.12
C ARG A 42 -1.71 16.59 3.65
N HIS A 43 -0.71 16.61 4.53
CA HIS A 43 0.62 16.12 4.22
C HIS A 43 0.71 14.59 4.26
N LEU A 44 -0.36 13.92 4.69
CA LEU A 44 -0.45 12.48 4.77
C LEU A 44 -1.13 11.88 3.55
N ALA A 45 -0.76 10.66 3.22
CA ALA A 45 -1.53 9.82 2.30
C ALA A 45 -1.61 8.40 2.87
N GLU A 46 -2.62 7.67 2.46
CA GLU A 46 -2.78 6.27 2.81
C GLU A 46 -2.59 5.42 1.58
N ILE A 47 -1.92 4.29 1.74
CA ILE A 47 -1.67 3.34 0.66
C ILE A 47 -2.20 1.97 1.05
N ALA A 48 -2.80 1.29 0.08
CA ALA A 48 -3.25 -0.08 0.23
C ALA A 48 -2.79 -0.87 -1.00
N ILE A 49 -2.32 -2.08 -0.77
CA ILE A 49 -1.82 -2.95 -1.83
C ILE A 49 -2.39 -4.36 -1.65
N SER A 50 -2.69 -5.00 -2.77
CA SER A 50 -3.10 -6.39 -2.80
C SER A 50 -2.39 -7.07 -3.97
N VAL A 51 -1.69 -8.17 -3.69
CA VAL A 51 -1.00 -8.97 -4.69
C VAL A 51 -1.52 -10.39 -4.60
N ARG A 52 -1.98 -10.94 -5.73
CA ARG A 52 -2.43 -12.33 -5.76
C ARG A 52 -1.31 -13.26 -5.34
N GLN A 53 -1.65 -14.31 -4.62
CA GLN A 53 -0.68 -15.24 -4.04
C GLN A 53 0.25 -15.86 -5.07
N ASP A 54 -0.27 -16.21 -6.24
CA ASP A 54 0.51 -16.80 -7.32
C ASP A 54 1.52 -15.84 -7.95
N PHE A 55 1.43 -14.54 -7.62
CA PHE A 55 2.39 -13.53 -8.07
C PHE A 55 3.30 -13.01 -6.95
N TRP A 56 3.26 -13.65 -5.77
CA TRP A 56 4.16 -13.27 -4.69
C TRP A 56 5.62 -13.59 -5.05
N ARG A 57 6.54 -12.85 -4.44
CA ARG A 57 8.00 -13.04 -4.58
C ARG A 57 8.54 -12.75 -5.98
N MET A 58 7.77 -12.03 -6.79
CA MET A 58 8.21 -11.62 -8.13
C MET A 58 8.63 -10.14 -8.19
N GLY A 59 8.72 -9.49 -7.02
CA GLY A 59 9.08 -8.08 -6.95
C GLY A 59 7.96 -7.14 -7.34
N LEU A 60 6.75 -7.64 -7.55
CA LEU A 60 5.63 -6.82 -8.04
C LEU A 60 5.19 -5.78 -7.02
N GLY A 61 5.05 -6.19 -5.75
CA GLY A 61 4.69 -5.26 -4.69
C GLY A 61 5.70 -4.14 -4.53
N ARG A 62 6.98 -4.47 -4.52
CA ARG A 62 8.07 -3.49 -4.42
C ARG A 62 8.02 -2.50 -5.58
N ARG A 63 7.78 -2.98 -6.80
CA ARG A 63 7.71 -2.12 -7.98
C ARG A 63 6.53 -1.17 -7.90
N LEU A 64 5.36 -1.66 -7.48
CA LEU A 64 4.18 -0.80 -7.30
C LEU A 64 4.43 0.27 -6.25
N PHE A 65 5.07 -0.08 -5.14
CA PHE A 65 5.43 0.90 -4.12
C PHE A 65 6.39 1.97 -4.67
N GLN A 66 7.37 1.59 -5.48
CA GLN A 66 8.30 2.57 -6.05
C GLN A 66 7.57 3.60 -6.92
N ILE A 67 6.62 3.16 -7.72
CA ILE A 67 5.80 4.07 -8.53
C ILE A 67 5.01 5.01 -7.63
N GLN A 68 4.41 4.48 -6.57
CA GLN A 68 3.64 5.29 -5.62
C GLN A 68 4.52 6.28 -4.86
N PHE A 69 5.74 5.89 -4.49
CA PHE A 69 6.67 6.79 -3.80
C PHE A 69 7.04 7.97 -4.70
N ASP A 70 7.28 7.73 -5.98
CA ASP A 70 7.58 8.80 -6.93
C ASP A 70 6.40 9.77 -7.03
N TRP A 71 5.18 9.24 -7.11
CA TRP A 71 3.97 10.06 -7.14
C TRP A 71 3.82 10.89 -5.85
N CYS A 72 4.07 10.28 -4.70
CA CYS A 72 4.00 10.99 -3.41
C CYS A 72 4.99 12.16 -3.38
N ARG A 73 6.22 11.93 -3.85
CA ARG A 73 7.22 13.00 -3.89
C ARG A 73 6.82 14.13 -4.83
N GLN A 74 6.27 13.80 -6.00
CA GLN A 74 5.78 14.81 -6.95
C GLN A 74 4.64 15.63 -6.36
N LYS A 75 3.81 15.03 -5.54
CA LYS A 75 2.66 15.68 -4.90
C LYS A 75 3.02 16.33 -3.56
N GLU A 76 4.29 16.28 -3.18
CA GLU A 76 4.78 16.85 -1.93
C GLU A 76 4.10 16.24 -0.69
N ILE A 77 3.72 14.97 -0.78
CA ILE A 77 3.23 14.21 0.37
C ILE A 77 4.44 13.91 1.26
N GLU A 78 4.31 14.21 2.55
CA GLU A 78 5.43 14.11 3.49
C GLU A 78 5.44 12.77 4.22
N LYS A 79 4.29 12.12 4.36
CA LYS A 79 4.18 10.88 5.11
C LYS A 79 3.17 9.96 4.45
N LEU A 80 3.55 8.70 4.28
CA LEU A 80 2.70 7.65 3.73
C LEU A 80 2.36 6.66 4.84
N CYS A 81 1.08 6.34 4.99
CA CYS A 81 0.57 5.51 6.07
C CYS A 81 -0.08 4.25 5.50
N LEU A 82 0.02 3.16 6.24
CA LEU A 82 -0.68 1.93 5.94
C LEU A 82 -1.00 1.15 7.21
N THR A 83 -1.88 0.18 7.08
CA THR A 83 -2.12 -0.80 8.14
C THR A 83 -1.83 -2.20 7.59
N VAL A 84 -1.43 -3.11 8.48
CA VAL A 84 -1.13 -4.49 8.13
C VAL A 84 -1.51 -5.40 9.29
N ASP A 85 -2.07 -6.57 8.96
CA ASP A 85 -2.36 -7.61 9.93
C ASP A 85 -1.06 -8.01 10.66
N THR A 86 -1.10 -8.03 11.99
CA THR A 86 0.09 -8.34 12.80
C THR A 86 0.66 -9.72 12.51
N GLU A 87 -0.13 -10.63 11.95
CA GLU A 87 0.31 -11.98 11.60
C GLU A 87 0.75 -12.11 10.15
N ASN A 88 0.60 -11.08 9.34
CA ASN A 88 1.05 -11.11 7.95
C ASN A 88 2.53 -10.76 7.87
N LEU A 89 3.38 -11.71 8.22
CA LEU A 89 4.83 -11.49 8.33
C LEU A 89 5.46 -11.18 6.99
N ARG A 90 4.93 -11.72 5.89
CA ARG A 90 5.45 -11.45 4.55
C ARG A 90 5.27 -9.98 4.17
N ALA A 91 4.07 -9.45 4.36
CA ALA A 91 3.80 -8.05 4.06
C ALA A 91 4.57 -7.12 5.00
N LEU A 92 4.60 -7.46 6.29
CA LEU A 92 5.35 -6.68 7.28
C LEU A 92 6.82 -6.57 6.90
N GLY A 93 7.43 -7.69 6.51
CA GLY A 93 8.84 -7.71 6.06
C GLY A 93 9.08 -6.82 4.84
N LEU A 94 8.17 -6.86 3.88
CA LEU A 94 8.25 -5.99 2.70
C LEU A 94 8.19 -4.52 3.10
N TYR A 95 7.22 -4.14 3.93
CA TYR A 95 7.05 -2.75 4.32
C TYR A 95 8.23 -2.23 5.12
N LEU A 96 8.76 -3.02 6.06
CA LEU A 96 9.98 -2.66 6.79
C LEU A 96 11.15 -2.44 5.84
N SER A 97 11.31 -3.32 4.85
CA SER A 97 12.40 -3.20 3.86
C SER A 97 12.26 -1.95 2.98
N LEU A 98 11.05 -1.43 2.84
CA LEU A 98 10.76 -0.21 2.06
C LEU A 98 10.86 1.07 2.89
N GLY A 99 11.19 0.95 4.18
CA GLY A 99 11.39 2.10 5.04
C GLY A 99 10.20 2.50 5.89
N PHE A 100 9.14 1.70 5.90
CA PHE A 100 8.05 1.91 6.85
C PHE A 100 8.47 1.48 8.24
N VAL A 101 7.95 2.16 9.25
CA VAL A 101 8.15 1.80 10.65
C VAL A 101 6.81 1.59 11.33
N VAL A 102 6.77 0.69 12.31
CA VAL A 102 5.55 0.46 13.10
C VAL A 102 5.36 1.64 14.05
N GLU A 103 4.17 2.21 14.06
CA GLU A 103 3.82 3.34 14.90
C GLU A 103 2.86 2.97 16.01
N GLY A 104 2.12 1.90 15.86
CA GLY A 104 1.18 1.47 16.87
C GLY A 104 0.45 0.20 16.49
N THR A 105 -0.38 -0.27 17.38
CA THR A 105 -1.21 -1.46 17.20
C THR A 105 -2.66 -1.11 17.43
N LEU A 106 -3.51 -1.43 16.47
CA LEU A 106 -4.96 -1.30 16.60
C LEU A 106 -5.53 -2.65 16.99
N LYS A 107 -6.04 -2.75 18.20
CA LYS A 107 -6.57 -3.99 18.74
C LYS A 107 -7.92 -4.34 18.12
N GLN A 108 -8.05 -5.61 17.67
CA GLN A 108 -9.30 -6.13 17.14
C GLN A 108 -9.92 -5.24 16.06
N GLN A 109 -9.06 -4.69 15.22
CA GLN A 109 -9.46 -3.71 14.21
C GLN A 109 -10.19 -4.37 13.03
N ALA A 110 -9.87 -5.61 12.72
CA ALA A 110 -10.50 -6.34 11.63
C ALA A 110 -11.25 -7.54 12.18
N LYS A 111 -12.47 -7.76 11.69
CA LYS A 111 -13.27 -8.92 12.03
C LYS A 111 -13.31 -9.86 10.84
N MET A 112 -12.89 -11.09 11.06
CA MET A 112 -12.81 -12.10 10.01
C MET A 112 -14.16 -12.77 9.78
N PRO A 113 -14.37 -13.40 8.60
CA PRO A 113 -15.64 -14.10 8.32
C PRO A 113 -16.02 -15.17 9.33
N ASP A 114 -15.04 -15.81 9.99
CA ASP A 114 -15.30 -16.81 11.02
C ASP A 114 -15.66 -16.23 12.39
N GLY A 115 -15.71 -14.89 12.50
CA GLY A 115 -16.03 -14.20 13.73
C GLY A 115 -14.82 -13.87 14.61
N SER A 116 -13.63 -14.32 14.25
CA SER A 116 -12.42 -13.97 14.98
C SER A 116 -11.98 -12.54 14.63
N TYR A 117 -11.10 -11.99 15.46
CA TYR A 117 -10.60 -10.64 15.29
C TYR A 117 -9.11 -10.66 15.00
N ARG A 118 -8.66 -9.63 14.29
CA ARG A 118 -7.25 -9.42 13.98
C ARG A 118 -6.82 -8.04 14.47
N ASP A 119 -5.62 -8.00 15.03
CA ASP A 119 -4.97 -6.75 15.35
C ASP A 119 -4.23 -6.26 14.11
N LEU A 120 -4.16 -4.95 13.93
CA LEU A 120 -3.42 -4.35 12.83
C LEU A 120 -2.33 -3.45 13.38
N TYR A 121 -1.14 -3.50 12.77
CA TYR A 121 -0.13 -2.46 12.97
C TYR A 121 -0.48 -1.26 12.11
N THR A 122 -0.28 -0.05 12.65
CA THR A 122 -0.19 1.14 11.82
C THR A 122 1.26 1.41 11.54
N MET A 123 1.59 1.70 10.30
CA MET A 123 2.95 1.95 9.86
C MET A 123 3.04 3.26 9.07
N GLY A 124 4.20 3.90 9.12
CA GLY A 124 4.41 5.15 8.40
C GLY A 124 5.79 5.21 7.77
N LYS A 125 5.87 5.92 6.65
CA LYS A 125 7.12 6.22 5.96
C LYS A 125 7.17 7.71 5.68
N PHE A 126 8.27 8.36 6.08
CA PHE A 126 8.48 9.78 5.83
C PHE A 126 9.31 9.99 4.57
N PHE A 127 8.97 11.03 3.80
CA PHE A 127 9.68 11.41 2.57
C PHE A 127 10.59 12.63 2.75
N ARG A 128 10.79 13.04 3.97
CA ARG A 128 11.64 14.20 4.27
C ARG A 128 12.95 13.78 4.91
#